data_05c91293dd0462f6819e3cae7f634795
#
_entry.id   05c91293dd0462f6819e3cae7f634795
#
_cell.length_a   1.000
_cell.length_b   1.000
_cell.length_c   1.000
_cell.angle_alpha   90.00
_cell.angle_beta   90.00
_cell.angle_gamma   90.00
#
_symmetry.space_group_name_H-M   'P 1'
#
loop_
_entity.id
_entity.type
_entity.pdbx_description
1 polymer ?
#
loop_
_entity_poly.entity_id
_entity_poly.type
_entity_poly.pdbx_seq_one_letter_code
_entity_poly.pdbx_strand_id
1 'polypeptide(L)'
;MKIELTSSVTAVSRDDWDNLFGRNYPFTRYDFLLALEQGGSLGPQRGWVPQYAVARDTDNVIVAVMPWFKKTHSYGEYFFDWAFAEAYERYGFQYYPKLINAIPFTPCSGPRIGLADGYSDSEVVPLIEAELTKQHDVSNLQCLYVTPELSKTLANDGWWQRFDIQFLWQNRDYRSFDDFLAVLVSRKRKSIRKERRQVTEQGVTMKALAGDELDEVFWQQFTRF
;
A
#
# COMPACT_ATOMS: atom_id res chain seq x y z
N MET A 1 -6.96 -19.54 18.59
CA MET A 1 -5.98 -18.83 17.73
C MET A 1 -5.26 -17.80 18.58
N LYS A 2 -3.95 -17.66 18.44
CA LYS A 2 -3.11 -16.67 19.16
C LYS A 2 -2.62 -15.62 18.17
N ILE A 3 -2.72 -14.35 18.52
CA ILE A 3 -2.21 -13.24 17.70
C ILE A 3 -0.91 -12.72 18.34
N GLU A 4 0.12 -12.57 17.52
CA GLU A 4 1.41 -11.99 17.89
C GLU A 4 1.69 -10.78 17.00
N LEU A 5 2.24 -9.70 17.59
CA LEU A 5 2.69 -8.53 16.85
C LEU A 5 4.21 -8.55 16.73
N THR A 6 4.73 -8.44 15.51
CA THR A 6 6.17 -8.45 15.25
C THR A 6 6.59 -7.17 14.53
N SER A 7 7.84 -6.74 14.75
CA SER A 7 8.37 -5.49 14.18
C SER A 7 9.15 -5.68 12.87
N SER A 8 9.25 -6.91 12.38
CA SER A 8 9.96 -7.23 11.12
C SER A 8 9.31 -8.41 10.43
N VAL A 9 9.31 -8.38 9.09
CA VAL A 9 8.86 -9.49 8.26
C VAL A 9 9.69 -10.76 8.51
N THR A 10 10.94 -10.61 9.01
CA THR A 10 11.83 -11.74 9.30
C THR A 10 11.39 -12.63 10.47
N ALA A 11 10.36 -12.21 11.23
CA ALA A 11 9.73 -13.05 12.25
C ALA A 11 8.90 -14.21 11.67
N VAL A 12 8.61 -14.16 10.39
CA VAL A 12 7.94 -15.21 9.61
C VAL A 12 8.90 -15.69 8.53
N SER A 13 8.92 -16.99 8.23
CA SER A 13 9.74 -17.48 7.14
C SER A 13 9.24 -16.94 5.80
N ARG A 14 10.14 -16.79 4.82
CA ARG A 14 9.78 -16.36 3.45
C ARG A 14 8.71 -17.25 2.84
N ASP A 15 8.88 -18.56 2.99
CA ASP A 15 7.97 -19.52 2.37
C ASP A 15 6.58 -19.48 3.03
N ASP A 16 6.51 -19.40 4.37
CA ASP A 16 5.22 -19.25 5.06
C ASP A 16 4.54 -17.95 4.64
N TRP A 17 5.26 -16.84 4.61
CA TRP A 17 4.72 -15.54 4.19
C TRP A 17 4.17 -15.55 2.76
N ASP A 18 5.01 -16.00 1.81
CA ASP A 18 4.65 -16.03 0.39
C ASP A 18 3.56 -17.07 0.09
N ASN A 19 3.46 -18.16 0.88
CA ASN A 19 2.37 -19.13 0.75
C ASN A 19 1.03 -18.54 1.19
N LEU A 20 1.01 -17.75 2.27
CA LEU A 20 -0.21 -17.11 2.78
C LEU A 20 -0.75 -16.01 1.86
N PHE A 21 0.11 -15.19 1.28
CA PHE A 21 -0.29 -14.12 0.35
C PHE A 21 -0.43 -14.58 -1.10
N GLY A 22 0.18 -15.71 -1.46
CA GLY A 22 0.42 -16.07 -2.85
C GLY A 22 1.53 -15.21 -3.49
N ARG A 23 1.95 -15.60 -4.71
CA ARG A 23 3.10 -14.99 -5.39
C ARG A 23 2.73 -14.00 -6.51
N ASN A 24 1.44 -13.76 -6.72
CA ASN A 24 0.96 -13.00 -7.89
C ASN A 24 0.88 -11.48 -7.65
N TYR A 25 0.92 -11.04 -6.39
CA TYR A 25 0.84 -9.62 -6.04
C TYR A 25 2.18 -9.15 -5.47
N PRO A 26 2.96 -8.36 -6.24
CA PRO A 26 4.36 -8.07 -5.90
C PRO A 26 4.54 -7.31 -4.60
N PHE A 27 3.58 -6.45 -4.24
CA PHE A 27 3.69 -5.54 -3.09
C PHE A 27 3.42 -6.20 -1.73
N THR A 28 2.91 -7.43 -1.69
CA THR A 28 2.79 -8.23 -0.47
C THR A 28 3.86 -9.31 -0.35
N ARG A 29 4.77 -9.43 -1.33
CA ARG A 29 5.87 -10.39 -1.29
C ARG A 29 6.78 -10.11 -0.09
N TYR A 30 7.28 -11.18 0.51
CA TYR A 30 8.27 -11.11 1.57
C TYR A 30 9.46 -10.21 1.21
N ASP A 31 10.02 -10.39 0.00
CA ASP A 31 11.18 -9.62 -0.46
C ASP A 31 10.90 -8.12 -0.61
N PHE A 32 9.69 -7.76 -1.00
CA PHE A 32 9.32 -6.34 -1.10
C PHE A 32 9.35 -5.66 0.27
N LEU A 33 8.74 -6.27 1.27
CA LEU A 33 8.72 -5.72 2.64
C LEU A 33 10.10 -5.73 3.27
N LEU A 34 10.86 -6.82 3.08
CA LEU A 34 12.24 -6.92 3.56
C LEU A 34 13.14 -5.84 2.96
N ALA A 35 13.00 -5.57 1.66
CA ALA A 35 13.76 -4.52 0.99
C ALA A 35 13.43 -3.12 1.55
N LEU A 36 12.17 -2.84 1.87
CA LEU A 36 11.76 -1.59 2.50
C LEU A 36 12.32 -1.42 3.92
N GLU A 37 12.35 -2.51 4.70
CA GLU A 37 12.95 -2.53 6.04
C GLU A 37 14.47 -2.32 5.96
N GLN A 38 15.17 -3.12 5.17
CA GLN A 38 16.63 -3.07 5.03
C GLN A 38 17.12 -1.79 4.36
N GLY A 39 16.35 -1.27 3.40
CA GLY A 39 16.64 0.00 2.71
C GLY A 39 16.36 1.25 3.56
N GLY A 40 15.88 1.09 4.81
CA GLY A 40 15.59 2.21 5.70
C GLY A 40 14.40 3.08 5.27
N SER A 41 13.52 2.55 4.40
CA SER A 41 12.26 3.20 4.01
C SER A 41 11.18 3.05 5.08
N LEU A 42 11.29 2.04 5.93
CA LEU A 42 10.43 1.81 7.10
C LEU A 42 11.21 2.08 8.39
N GLY A 43 10.48 2.40 9.45
CA GLY A 43 11.02 2.63 10.78
C GLY A 43 10.58 3.95 11.41
N PRO A 44 10.97 4.21 12.67
CA PRO A 44 10.53 5.38 13.43
C PRO A 44 10.88 6.71 12.77
N GLN A 45 12.07 6.82 12.15
CA GLN A 45 12.53 8.05 11.49
C GLN A 45 11.73 8.39 10.24
N ARG A 46 11.06 7.38 9.64
CA ARG A 46 10.20 7.54 8.46
C ARG A 46 8.71 7.63 8.82
N GLY A 47 8.38 7.47 10.10
CA GLY A 47 7.00 7.44 10.57
C GLY A 47 6.16 6.28 10.01
N TRP A 48 6.83 5.20 9.60
CA TRP A 48 6.26 3.94 9.13
C TRP A 48 6.86 2.80 9.93
N VAL A 49 6.38 2.58 11.14
CA VAL A 49 6.94 1.55 12.04
C VAL A 49 6.21 0.24 11.80
N PRO A 50 6.90 -0.82 11.30
CA PRO A 50 6.26 -2.10 11.05
C PRO A 50 5.68 -2.71 12.33
N GLN A 51 4.49 -3.29 12.18
CA GLN A 51 3.77 -3.99 13.25
C GLN A 51 2.93 -5.09 12.60
N TYR A 52 3.60 -6.21 12.23
CA TYR A 52 2.93 -7.30 11.53
C TYR A 52 2.14 -8.16 12.52
N ALA A 53 0.85 -8.33 12.29
CA ALA A 53 0.04 -9.27 13.03
C ALA A 53 0.21 -10.68 12.42
N VAL A 54 0.60 -11.63 13.26
CA VAL A 54 0.79 -13.04 12.90
C VAL A 54 -0.19 -13.87 13.73
N ALA A 55 -1.08 -14.58 13.05
CA ALA A 55 -2.04 -15.47 13.69
C ALA A 55 -1.55 -16.91 13.66
N ARG A 56 -1.58 -17.58 14.82
CA ARG A 56 -1.24 -18.99 14.96
C ARG A 56 -2.44 -19.77 15.48
N ASP A 57 -2.61 -20.98 14.97
CA ASP A 57 -3.61 -21.92 15.46
C ASP A 57 -3.20 -22.59 16.81
N THR A 58 -3.95 -23.60 17.21
CA THR A 58 -3.69 -24.39 18.45
C THR A 58 -2.44 -25.23 18.36
N ASP A 59 -2.00 -25.60 17.17
CA ASP A 59 -0.80 -26.38 16.91
C ASP A 59 0.43 -25.49 16.66
N ASN A 60 0.28 -24.16 16.90
CA ASN A 60 1.30 -23.14 16.72
C ASN A 60 1.71 -22.91 15.24
N VAL A 61 0.90 -23.37 14.28
CA VAL A 61 1.11 -23.14 12.85
C VAL A 61 0.64 -21.72 12.48
N ILE A 62 1.40 -21.03 11.65
CA ILE A 62 0.99 -19.71 11.15
C ILE A 62 -0.14 -19.89 10.15
N VAL A 63 -1.29 -19.30 10.42
CA VAL A 63 -2.50 -19.41 9.60
C VAL A 63 -2.91 -18.09 8.96
N ALA A 64 -2.39 -16.98 9.46
CA ALA A 64 -2.57 -15.68 8.81
C ALA A 64 -1.45 -14.70 9.15
N VAL A 65 -1.22 -13.76 8.23
CA VAL A 65 -0.37 -12.59 8.43
C VAL A 65 -1.07 -11.34 7.89
N MET A 66 -0.99 -10.24 8.64
CA MET A 66 -1.60 -8.97 8.25
C MET A 66 -0.61 -7.83 8.55
N PRO A 67 -0.04 -7.20 7.51
CA PRO A 67 0.93 -6.12 7.70
C PRO A 67 0.24 -4.86 8.23
N TRP A 68 0.66 -4.40 9.40
CA TRP A 68 0.26 -3.12 9.97
C TRP A 68 1.47 -2.23 10.16
N PHE A 69 1.22 -0.93 10.17
CA PHE A 69 2.25 0.08 10.39
C PHE A 69 1.74 1.14 11.36
N LYS A 70 2.52 1.40 12.40
CA LYS A 70 2.25 2.53 13.30
C LYS A 70 2.77 3.80 12.63
N LYS A 71 1.86 4.75 12.44
CA LYS A 71 2.09 5.97 11.68
C LYS A 71 2.11 7.19 12.58
N THR A 72 3.16 8.00 12.45
CA THR A 72 3.27 9.29 13.15
C THR A 72 2.87 10.48 12.29
N HIS A 73 2.51 10.26 11.02
CA HIS A 73 2.02 11.23 10.04
C HIS A 73 1.37 10.50 8.87
N SER A 74 0.64 11.18 7.99
CA SER A 74 -0.06 10.57 6.84
C SER A 74 0.72 10.60 5.52
N TYR A 75 1.99 10.98 5.53
CA TYR A 75 2.80 10.95 4.30
C TYR A 75 3.06 9.51 3.81
N GLY A 76 3.01 9.35 2.48
CA GLY A 76 3.25 8.07 1.82
C GLY A 76 2.06 7.11 1.81
N GLU A 77 0.91 7.51 2.36
CA GLU A 77 -0.33 6.74 2.34
C GLU A 77 -1.13 6.99 1.05
N TYR A 78 -1.02 8.19 0.49
CA TYR A 78 -1.80 8.67 -0.65
C TYR A 78 -3.32 8.63 -0.44
N PHE A 79 -3.75 8.54 0.82
CA PHE A 79 -5.12 8.64 1.26
C PHE A 79 -5.22 9.84 2.20
N PHE A 80 -5.77 10.94 1.68
CA PHE A 80 -5.71 12.25 2.35
C PHE A 80 -6.72 12.32 3.49
N ASP A 81 -6.24 12.23 4.72
CA ASP A 81 -7.04 12.29 5.94
C ASP A 81 -6.77 13.53 6.82
N TRP A 82 -6.20 14.57 6.22
CA TRP A 82 -5.87 15.83 6.90
C TRP A 82 -7.06 16.43 7.65
N ALA A 83 -8.27 16.36 7.07
CA ALA A 83 -9.48 16.86 7.71
C ALA A 83 -9.81 16.12 9.02
N PHE A 84 -9.47 14.84 9.14
CA PHE A 84 -9.61 14.08 10.39
C PHE A 84 -8.57 14.54 11.41
N ALA A 85 -7.32 14.70 11.01
CA ALA A 85 -6.25 15.19 11.87
C ALA A 85 -6.61 16.59 12.44
N GLU A 86 -7.07 17.50 11.59
CA GLU A 86 -7.54 18.83 12.00
C GLU A 86 -8.75 18.77 12.94
N ALA A 87 -9.69 17.84 12.71
CA ALA A 87 -10.84 17.67 13.58
C ALA A 87 -10.41 17.19 14.98
N TYR A 88 -9.51 16.20 15.06
CA TYR A 88 -8.95 15.73 16.33
C TYR A 88 -8.26 16.85 17.08
N GLU A 89 -7.40 17.63 16.42
CA GLU A 89 -6.71 18.78 17.02
C GLU A 89 -7.70 19.82 17.55
N ARG A 90 -8.74 20.17 16.76
CA ARG A 90 -9.78 21.12 17.15
C ARG A 90 -10.52 20.73 18.44
N TYR A 91 -10.67 19.42 18.67
CA TYR A 91 -11.32 18.90 19.87
C TYR A 91 -10.32 18.51 20.98
N GLY A 92 -9.05 18.85 20.83
CA GLY A 92 -8.02 18.60 21.83
C GLY A 92 -7.52 17.14 21.89
N PHE A 93 -7.76 16.36 20.85
CA PHE A 93 -7.30 14.98 20.75
C PHE A 93 -6.07 14.87 19.85
N GLN A 94 -5.25 13.84 20.08
CA GLN A 94 -4.12 13.51 19.21
C GLN A 94 -4.57 12.51 18.13
N TYR A 95 -4.35 12.85 16.86
CA TYR A 95 -4.65 11.97 15.74
C TYR A 95 -3.52 10.95 15.49
N TYR A 96 -2.30 11.31 15.78
CA TYR A 96 -1.14 10.44 15.66
C TYR A 96 -0.60 10.03 17.03
N PRO A 97 -0.03 8.81 17.16
CA PRO A 97 0.07 7.79 16.12
C PRO A 97 -1.26 7.10 15.84
N LYS A 98 -1.39 6.57 14.63
CA LYS A 98 -2.47 5.68 14.18
C LYS A 98 -1.88 4.38 13.64
N LEU A 99 -2.69 3.33 13.49
CA LEU A 99 -2.30 2.09 12.83
C LEU A 99 -2.95 2.00 11.46
N ILE A 100 -2.16 1.67 10.44
CA ILE A 100 -2.69 1.42 9.11
C ILE A 100 -2.27 0.05 8.59
N ASN A 101 -3.19 -0.63 7.94
CA ASN A 101 -2.94 -1.75 7.06
C ASN A 101 -2.96 -1.24 5.62
N ALA A 102 -1.79 -1.13 5.01
CA ALA A 102 -1.58 -0.57 3.68
C ALA A 102 -0.30 -1.14 3.07
N ILE A 103 -0.14 -0.99 1.76
CA ILE A 103 1.17 -1.19 1.13
C ILE A 103 1.96 0.13 1.27
N PRO A 104 3.14 0.12 1.88
CA PRO A 104 3.93 1.33 2.07
C PRO A 104 4.23 2.02 0.74
N PHE A 105 3.99 3.32 0.66
CA PHE A 105 4.27 4.19 -0.48
C PHE A 105 3.58 3.78 -1.80
N THR A 106 2.58 2.88 -1.76
CA THR A 106 2.00 2.27 -2.95
C THR A 106 0.46 2.28 -2.86
N PRO A 107 -0.22 3.25 -3.50
CA PRO A 107 -1.68 3.40 -3.44
C PRO A 107 -2.40 2.45 -4.40
N CYS A 108 -2.14 1.14 -4.27
CA CYS A 108 -2.74 0.11 -5.11
C CYS A 108 -3.71 -0.75 -4.30
N SER A 109 -4.90 -1.02 -4.85
CA SER A 109 -5.81 -2.01 -4.29
C SER A 109 -5.25 -3.42 -4.41
N GLY A 110 -5.48 -4.26 -3.40
CA GLY A 110 -5.00 -5.63 -3.39
C GLY A 110 -5.15 -6.28 -2.02
N PRO A 111 -4.60 -7.49 -1.85
CA PRO A 111 -4.69 -8.21 -0.58
C PRO A 111 -4.02 -7.43 0.55
N ARG A 112 -4.66 -7.47 1.71
CA ARG A 112 -4.18 -6.82 2.94
C ARG A 112 -3.96 -7.80 4.07
N ILE A 113 -4.39 -9.04 3.88
CA ILE A 113 -4.18 -10.18 4.75
C ILE A 113 -3.79 -11.38 3.92
N GLY A 114 -2.83 -12.15 4.37
CA GLY A 114 -2.49 -13.47 3.85
C GLY A 114 -3.11 -14.53 4.75
N LEU A 115 -3.75 -15.55 4.16
CA LEU A 115 -4.52 -16.58 4.87
C LEU A 115 -4.13 -17.96 4.38
N ALA A 116 -4.04 -18.90 5.29
CA ALA A 116 -3.94 -20.33 4.96
C ALA A 116 -5.29 -20.89 4.52
N ASP A 117 -5.26 -21.97 3.75
CA ASP A 117 -6.47 -22.68 3.34
C ASP A 117 -7.30 -23.09 4.56
N GLY A 118 -8.61 -22.93 4.44
CA GLY A 118 -9.57 -23.25 5.51
C GLY A 118 -9.82 -22.12 6.51
N TYR A 119 -9.13 -20.98 6.40
CA TYR A 119 -9.38 -19.79 7.21
C TYR A 119 -9.94 -18.65 6.37
N SER A 120 -10.75 -17.80 7.01
CA SER A 120 -11.38 -16.64 6.36
C SER A 120 -10.98 -15.33 7.04
N ASP A 121 -11.05 -14.23 6.29
CA ASP A 121 -10.82 -12.89 6.84
C ASP A 121 -11.85 -12.54 7.93
N SER A 122 -13.10 -12.99 7.80
CA SER A 122 -14.15 -12.78 8.80
C SER A 122 -13.89 -13.48 10.16
N GLU A 123 -13.07 -14.54 10.17
CA GLU A 123 -12.67 -15.22 11.41
C GLU A 123 -11.43 -14.59 12.03
N VAL A 124 -10.47 -14.16 11.22
CA VAL A 124 -9.16 -13.75 11.68
C VAL A 124 -9.08 -12.26 11.99
N VAL A 125 -9.71 -11.41 11.17
CA VAL A 125 -9.61 -9.94 11.31
C VAL A 125 -10.12 -9.46 12.67
N PRO A 126 -11.27 -9.92 13.22
CA PRO A 126 -11.72 -9.48 14.54
C PRO A 126 -10.73 -9.83 15.67
N LEU A 127 -10.02 -10.95 15.56
CA LEU A 127 -9.01 -11.33 16.55
C LEU A 127 -7.76 -10.44 16.48
N ILE A 128 -7.34 -10.08 15.27
CA ILE A 128 -6.25 -9.13 15.06
C ILE A 128 -6.65 -7.74 15.57
N GLU A 129 -7.85 -7.27 15.25
CA GLU A 129 -8.38 -6.01 15.75
C GLU A 129 -8.40 -5.95 17.28
N ALA A 130 -8.90 -7.00 17.91
CA ALA A 130 -8.92 -7.11 19.36
C ALA A 130 -7.51 -7.03 19.98
N GLU A 131 -6.48 -7.54 19.30
CA GLU A 131 -5.09 -7.42 19.77
C GLU A 131 -4.54 -6.00 19.56
N LEU A 132 -4.80 -5.41 18.38
CA LEU A 132 -4.34 -4.06 18.04
C LEU A 132 -4.95 -2.98 18.93
N THR A 133 -6.24 -3.13 19.29
CA THR A 133 -6.97 -2.18 20.15
C THR A 133 -6.50 -2.17 21.61
N LYS A 134 -5.70 -3.13 22.04
CA LYS A 134 -5.03 -3.07 23.33
C LYS A 134 -3.94 -2.00 23.41
N GLN A 135 -3.52 -1.46 22.28
CA GLN A 135 -2.55 -0.38 22.22
C GLN A 135 -3.25 0.96 22.50
N HIS A 136 -3.12 1.46 23.73
CA HIS A 136 -3.78 2.71 24.17
C HIS A 136 -3.13 3.99 23.61
N ASP A 137 -2.01 3.86 22.93
CA ASP A 137 -1.25 5.00 22.36
C ASP A 137 -1.51 5.24 20.87
N VAL A 138 -2.54 4.59 20.30
CA VAL A 138 -2.96 4.81 18.91
C VAL A 138 -4.39 5.36 18.86
N SER A 139 -4.63 6.31 17.96
CA SER A 139 -5.92 7.00 17.86
C SER A 139 -6.98 6.21 17.12
N ASN A 140 -6.59 5.46 16.09
CA ASN A 140 -7.50 4.71 15.22
C ASN A 140 -6.77 3.63 14.40
N LEU A 141 -7.56 2.74 13.82
CA LEU A 141 -7.15 1.71 12.88
C LEU A 141 -7.69 2.04 11.49
N GLN A 142 -6.89 1.86 10.45
CA GLN A 142 -7.30 2.09 9.06
C GLN A 142 -6.82 0.95 8.15
N CYS A 143 -7.69 0.44 7.29
CA CYS A 143 -7.33 -0.46 6.19
C CYS A 143 -7.49 0.28 4.87
N LEU A 144 -6.38 0.52 4.16
CA LEU A 144 -6.37 1.35 2.96
C LEU A 144 -6.28 0.50 1.68
N TYR A 145 -7.03 0.91 0.65
CA TYR A 145 -7.02 0.27 -0.68
C TYR A 145 -7.29 -1.24 -0.63
N VAL A 146 -8.19 -1.64 0.25
CA VAL A 146 -8.62 -3.03 0.42
C VAL A 146 -9.39 -3.55 -0.81
N THR A 147 -9.46 -4.87 -0.96
CA THR A 147 -10.34 -5.49 -1.97
C THR A 147 -11.80 -5.28 -1.60
N PRO A 148 -12.75 -5.36 -2.56
CA PRO A 148 -14.18 -5.28 -2.26
C PRO A 148 -14.65 -6.32 -1.24
N GLU A 149 -14.09 -7.53 -1.27
CA GLU A 149 -14.39 -8.62 -0.35
C GLU A 149 -14.01 -8.26 1.08
N LEU A 150 -12.75 -7.87 1.29
CA LEU A 150 -12.27 -7.47 2.61
C LEU A 150 -13.01 -6.21 3.12
N SER A 151 -13.30 -5.25 2.21
CA SER A 151 -14.09 -4.06 2.57
C SER A 151 -15.47 -4.43 3.10
N LYS A 152 -16.11 -5.43 2.50
CA LYS A 152 -17.42 -5.95 2.96
C LYS A 152 -17.29 -6.64 4.31
N THR A 153 -16.27 -7.46 4.52
CA THR A 153 -16.00 -8.11 5.81
C THR A 153 -15.83 -7.07 6.92
N LEU A 154 -14.97 -6.07 6.71
CA LEU A 154 -14.74 -5.00 7.67
C LEU A 154 -16.03 -4.22 7.98
N ALA A 155 -16.83 -3.88 6.96
CA ALA A 155 -18.11 -3.19 7.16
C ALA A 155 -19.12 -3.99 7.97
N ASN A 156 -19.17 -5.32 7.78
CA ASN A 156 -20.03 -6.21 8.58
C ASN A 156 -19.59 -6.28 10.04
N ASP A 157 -18.30 -6.02 10.31
CA ASP A 157 -17.71 -5.98 11.66
C ASP A 157 -17.72 -4.55 12.26
N GLY A 158 -18.45 -3.63 11.67
CA GLY A 158 -18.71 -2.28 12.20
C GLY A 158 -17.72 -1.21 11.76
N TRP A 159 -16.78 -1.52 10.86
CA TRP A 159 -15.86 -0.53 10.32
C TRP A 159 -16.56 0.45 9.39
N TRP A 160 -16.16 1.71 9.43
CA TRP A 160 -16.65 2.73 8.51
C TRP A 160 -15.96 2.64 7.16
N GLN A 161 -16.75 2.49 6.11
CA GLN A 161 -16.25 2.57 4.75
C GLN A 161 -16.07 4.03 4.32
N ARG A 162 -14.93 4.30 3.70
CA ARG A 162 -14.64 5.56 3.04
C ARG A 162 -14.23 5.28 1.60
N PHE A 163 -14.74 6.09 0.68
CA PHE A 163 -14.46 5.97 -0.75
C PHE A 163 -13.67 7.17 -1.22
N ASP A 164 -12.76 6.94 -2.15
CA ASP A 164 -12.03 7.95 -2.89
C ASP A 164 -12.09 7.64 -4.38
N ILE A 165 -11.73 8.63 -5.23
CA ILE A 165 -11.80 8.51 -6.68
C ILE A 165 -10.39 8.31 -7.23
N GLN A 166 -10.21 7.23 -8.00
CA GLN A 166 -9.00 6.99 -8.75
C GLN A 166 -9.29 7.08 -10.24
N PHE A 167 -8.45 7.83 -10.97
CA PHE A 167 -8.55 7.92 -12.42
C PHE A 167 -7.75 6.82 -13.08
N LEU A 168 -8.43 5.99 -13.87
CA LEU A 168 -7.81 4.90 -14.61
C LEU A 168 -7.91 5.19 -16.12
N TRP A 169 -6.77 5.23 -16.80
CA TRP A 169 -6.74 5.22 -18.25
C TRP A 169 -6.93 3.80 -18.77
N GLN A 170 -7.88 3.64 -19.70
CA GLN A 170 -8.12 2.37 -20.39
C GLN A 170 -7.83 2.51 -21.88
N ASN A 171 -7.06 1.58 -22.43
CA ASN A 171 -6.90 1.50 -23.87
C ASN A 171 -8.24 1.08 -24.51
N ARG A 172 -8.70 1.90 -25.45
CA ARG A 172 -9.91 1.65 -26.26
C ARG A 172 -9.50 1.27 -27.69
N ASP A 173 -8.62 0.29 -27.80
CA ASP A 173 -8.05 -0.21 -29.07
C ASP A 173 -7.24 0.82 -29.84
N TYR A 174 -6.67 1.82 -29.14
CA TYR A 174 -5.74 2.76 -29.77
C TYR A 174 -4.48 2.03 -30.22
N ARG A 175 -4.17 2.13 -31.51
CA ARG A 175 -2.97 1.53 -32.12
C ARG A 175 -1.78 2.49 -32.10
N SER A 176 -2.04 3.79 -31.90
CA SER A 176 -1.04 4.83 -31.85
C SER A 176 -1.44 5.95 -30.87
N PHE A 177 -0.47 6.77 -30.52
CA PHE A 177 -0.75 7.98 -29.73
C PHE A 177 -1.63 8.98 -30.49
N ASP A 178 -1.55 9.02 -31.82
CA ASP A 178 -2.41 9.87 -32.64
C ASP A 178 -3.88 9.40 -32.61
N ASP A 179 -4.13 8.09 -32.56
CA ASP A 179 -5.49 7.56 -32.39
C ASP A 179 -6.08 8.00 -31.04
N PHE A 180 -5.28 7.92 -29.97
CA PHE A 180 -5.68 8.46 -28.67
C PHE A 180 -5.94 9.95 -28.74
N LEU A 181 -5.09 10.74 -29.39
CA LEU A 181 -5.29 12.16 -29.54
C LEU A 181 -6.54 12.49 -30.34
N ALA A 182 -6.92 11.66 -31.33
CA ALA A 182 -8.06 11.90 -32.20
C ALA A 182 -9.40 11.92 -31.43
N VAL A 183 -9.54 11.19 -30.35
CA VAL A 183 -10.76 11.16 -29.51
C VAL A 183 -10.87 12.36 -28.57
N LEU A 184 -9.79 13.11 -28.38
CA LEU A 184 -9.78 14.28 -27.51
C LEU A 184 -10.37 15.51 -28.25
N VAL A 185 -10.99 16.40 -27.48
CA VAL A 185 -11.41 17.71 -28.00
C VAL A 185 -10.21 18.49 -28.56
N SER A 186 -10.45 19.26 -29.63
CA SER A 186 -9.39 19.95 -30.41
C SER A 186 -8.42 20.77 -29.52
N ARG A 187 -8.94 21.47 -28.51
CA ARG A 187 -8.11 22.26 -27.58
C ARG A 187 -7.11 21.40 -26.81
N LYS A 188 -7.56 20.27 -26.24
CA LYS A 188 -6.69 19.34 -25.49
C LYS A 188 -5.65 18.70 -26.39
N ARG A 189 -6.06 18.23 -27.55
CA ARG A 189 -5.17 17.67 -28.58
C ARG A 189 -4.05 18.64 -28.99
N LYS A 190 -4.38 19.90 -29.23
CA LYS A 190 -3.39 20.94 -29.57
C LYS A 190 -2.42 21.20 -28.41
N SER A 191 -2.93 21.26 -27.15
CA SER A 191 -2.09 21.46 -25.96
C SER A 191 -1.08 20.34 -25.83
N ILE A 192 -1.51 19.08 -25.85
CA ILE A 192 -0.64 17.91 -25.71
C ILE A 192 0.42 17.85 -26.81
N ARG A 193 0.03 18.13 -28.08
CA ARG A 193 1.00 18.17 -29.19
C ARG A 193 2.04 19.28 -28.99
N LYS A 194 1.63 20.45 -28.51
CA LYS A 194 2.55 21.55 -28.20
C LYS A 194 3.51 21.18 -27.10
N GLU A 195 3.03 20.63 -25.99
CA GLU A 195 3.84 20.22 -24.85
C GLU A 195 4.90 19.18 -25.26
N ARG A 196 4.50 18.13 -25.97
CA ARG A 196 5.45 17.12 -26.47
C ARG A 196 6.51 17.71 -27.41
N ARG A 197 6.11 18.62 -28.31
CA ARG A 197 7.06 19.30 -29.20
C ARG A 197 8.05 20.14 -28.41
N GLN A 198 7.63 20.89 -27.40
CA GLN A 198 8.50 21.70 -26.56
C GLN A 198 9.59 20.85 -25.85
N VAL A 199 9.26 19.64 -25.40
CA VAL A 199 10.23 18.72 -24.81
C VAL A 199 11.34 18.38 -25.83
N THR A 200 10.95 18.06 -27.07
CA THR A 200 11.92 17.76 -28.14
C THR A 200 12.75 18.99 -28.53
N GLU A 201 12.12 20.17 -28.63
CA GLU A 201 12.79 21.44 -28.96
C GLU A 201 13.81 21.85 -27.90
N GLN A 202 13.64 21.43 -26.64
CA GLN A 202 14.59 21.62 -25.55
C GLN A 202 15.77 20.60 -25.57
N GLY A 203 15.84 19.74 -26.56
CA GLY A 203 16.89 18.73 -26.69
C GLY A 203 16.75 17.55 -25.74
N VAL A 204 15.59 17.39 -25.07
CA VAL A 204 15.36 16.25 -24.17
C VAL A 204 14.96 15.03 -25.00
N THR A 205 15.70 13.95 -24.77
CA THR A 205 15.40 12.63 -25.36
C THR A 205 14.86 11.68 -24.28
N MET A 206 13.76 11.01 -24.56
CA MET A 206 13.19 10.00 -23.67
C MET A 206 13.55 8.61 -24.16
N LYS A 207 14.08 7.76 -23.28
CA LYS A 207 14.36 6.35 -23.52
C LYS A 207 13.62 5.51 -22.50
N ALA A 208 12.85 4.52 -22.96
CA ALA A 208 12.32 3.48 -22.11
C ALA A 208 13.35 2.37 -21.95
N LEU A 209 13.63 1.97 -20.72
CA LEU A 209 14.55 0.87 -20.41
C LEU A 209 13.78 -0.25 -19.71
N ALA A 210 14.02 -1.49 -20.10
CA ALA A 210 13.49 -2.68 -19.43
C ALA A 210 14.46 -3.14 -18.32
N GLY A 211 14.00 -4.06 -17.45
CA GLY A 211 14.75 -4.46 -16.26
C GLY A 211 16.17 -4.98 -16.51
N ASP A 212 16.40 -5.66 -17.61
CA ASP A 212 17.71 -6.18 -18.04
C ASP A 212 18.63 -5.12 -18.69
N GLU A 213 18.07 -3.95 -19.04
CA GLU A 213 18.82 -2.79 -19.53
C GLU A 213 19.25 -1.84 -18.40
N LEU A 214 18.82 -2.09 -17.15
CA LEU A 214 19.10 -1.26 -15.99
C LEU A 214 20.38 -1.74 -15.29
N ASP A 215 21.45 -0.97 -15.40
CA ASP A 215 22.72 -1.24 -14.73
C ASP A 215 22.83 -0.53 -13.36
N GLU A 216 23.91 -0.80 -12.64
CA GLU A 216 24.19 -0.20 -11.34
C GLU A 216 24.33 1.32 -11.42
N VAL A 217 24.87 1.85 -12.51
CA VAL A 217 25.05 3.30 -12.71
C VAL A 217 23.68 3.98 -12.82
N PHE A 218 22.74 3.33 -13.53
CA PHE A 218 21.36 3.82 -13.61
C PHE A 218 20.70 3.87 -12.23
N TRP A 219 20.81 2.79 -11.43
CA TRP A 219 20.24 2.75 -10.08
C TRP A 219 20.84 3.80 -9.15
N GLN A 220 22.16 4.03 -9.23
CA GLN A 220 22.82 5.09 -8.46
C GLN A 220 22.34 6.49 -8.88
N GLN A 221 22.06 6.72 -10.15
CA GLN A 221 21.49 7.97 -10.62
C GLN A 221 20.04 8.14 -10.16
N PHE A 222 19.22 7.09 -10.33
CA PHE A 222 17.81 7.10 -9.92
C PHE A 222 17.63 7.43 -8.44
N THR A 223 18.47 6.90 -7.56
CA THR A 223 18.39 7.15 -6.11
C THR A 223 18.78 8.57 -5.69
N ARG A 224 19.33 9.40 -6.59
CA ARG A 224 19.69 10.80 -6.33
C ARG A 224 18.53 11.77 -6.58
N PHE A 225 17.48 11.34 -7.27
CA PHE A 225 16.30 12.14 -7.54
C PHE A 225 15.20 11.89 -6.50
#